data_dc998ce295d7173aa926259ea8e26f78
#
_entry.id   dc998ce295d7173aa926259ea8e26f78
#
_cell.length_a   1.000
_cell.length_b   1.000
_cell.length_c   1.000
_cell.angle_alpha   90.00
_cell.angle_beta   90.00
_cell.angle_gamma   90.00
#
_symmetry.space_group_name_H-M   'P 1'
#
loop_
_entity.id
_entity.type
_entity.pdbx_description
1 polymer ?
#
loop_
_entity_poly.entity_id
_entity_poly.type
_entity_poly.pdbx_seq_one_letter_code
_entity_poly.pdbx_strand_id
1 'polypeptide(L)'
;MGLDQNAWKVDKDGEREELAYWRKHNRLQGWMEERYTEKGGKEQFNCVDLELTEDDILDLEVAIDDKELPETGGFFFGDDSYEWYDGEHGDKETDQKFIKDAKEALDDGWKIVYSCWW
;
A
#
# COMPACT_ATOMS: atom_id res chain seq x y z
N MET A 1 -19.77 -1.39 4.10
CA MET A 1 -18.55 -1.91 3.47
C MET A 1 -17.57 -0.76 3.29
N GLY A 2 -16.30 -1.04 3.40
CA GLY A 2 -15.25 -0.06 3.26
C GLY A 2 -13.98 -0.73 2.78
N LEU A 3 -12.96 0.06 2.52
CA LEU A 3 -11.66 -0.45 2.10
C LEU A 3 -10.76 -0.65 3.32
N ASP A 4 -10.41 -1.90 3.60
CA ASP A 4 -9.41 -2.26 4.60
C ASP A 4 -8.15 -2.72 3.89
N GLN A 5 -6.99 -2.20 4.32
CA GLN A 5 -5.72 -2.42 3.63
C GLN A 5 -4.66 -2.82 4.65
N ASN A 6 -3.89 -3.84 4.32
CA ASN A 6 -2.83 -4.34 5.19
C ASN A 6 -1.54 -4.53 4.40
N ALA A 7 -0.43 -4.27 5.04
CA ALA A 7 0.88 -4.65 4.53
C ALA A 7 1.57 -5.56 5.54
N TRP A 8 2.26 -6.56 5.02
CA TRP A 8 2.88 -7.63 5.82
C TRP A 8 4.31 -7.81 5.41
N LYS A 9 5.16 -8.17 6.34
CA LYS A 9 6.46 -8.78 6.00
C LYS A 9 6.31 -10.27 6.16
N VAL A 10 6.91 -11.02 5.25
CA VAL A 10 6.81 -12.49 5.20
C VAL A 10 8.22 -13.05 5.22
N ASP A 11 8.49 -13.96 6.16
CA ASP A 11 9.81 -14.59 6.24
C ASP A 11 9.92 -15.76 5.26
N LYS A 12 11.09 -16.40 5.23
CA LYS A 12 11.36 -17.52 4.32
C LYS A 12 10.50 -18.76 4.62
N ASP A 13 9.94 -18.84 5.82
CA ASP A 13 9.07 -19.94 6.23
C ASP A 13 7.59 -19.64 5.95
N GLY A 14 7.29 -18.45 5.43
CA GLY A 14 5.93 -18.03 5.09
C GLY A 14 5.16 -17.40 6.24
N GLU A 15 5.80 -17.15 7.37
CA GLU A 15 5.14 -16.47 8.48
C GLU A 15 5.02 -14.98 8.23
N ARG A 16 3.87 -14.40 8.56
CA ARG A 16 3.53 -13.00 8.31
C ARG A 16 3.53 -12.19 9.59
N GLU A 17 4.05 -10.97 9.48
CA GLU A 17 3.95 -9.98 10.55
C GLU A 17 3.43 -8.68 9.94
N GLU A 18 2.37 -8.11 10.52
CA GLU A 18 1.78 -6.89 10.00
C GLU A 18 2.72 -5.71 10.16
N LEU A 19 2.95 -4.98 9.07
CA LEU A 19 3.75 -3.75 9.08
C LEU A 19 2.88 -2.51 9.15
N ALA A 20 1.73 -2.53 8.48
CA ALA A 20 0.88 -1.36 8.40
C ALA A 20 -0.58 -1.75 8.14
N TYR A 21 -1.47 -0.89 8.58
CA TYR A 21 -2.90 -1.00 8.32
C TYR A 21 -3.43 0.37 7.92
N TRP A 22 -4.24 0.40 6.87
CA TRP A 22 -4.95 1.59 6.42
C TRP A 22 -6.43 1.27 6.29
N ARG A 23 -7.23 2.30 6.39
CA ARG A 23 -8.64 2.19 6.10
C ARG A 23 -9.03 3.32 5.16
N LYS A 24 -9.61 2.96 4.04
CA LYS A 24 -10.08 3.94 3.03
C LYS A 24 -8.97 4.84 2.47
N HIS A 25 -7.75 4.33 2.39
CA HIS A 25 -6.65 5.06 1.73
C HIS A 25 -6.72 4.84 0.22
N ASN A 26 -7.58 5.60 -0.43
CA ASN A 26 -7.92 5.43 -1.84
C ASN A 26 -6.73 5.57 -2.79
N ARG A 27 -5.90 6.57 -2.54
CA ARG A 27 -4.73 6.82 -3.40
C ARG A 27 -3.73 5.69 -3.35
N LEU A 28 -3.49 5.12 -2.18
CA LEU A 28 -2.62 3.96 -2.04
C LEU A 28 -3.23 2.75 -2.76
N GLN A 29 -4.52 2.54 -2.62
CA GLN A 29 -5.22 1.44 -3.29
C GLN A 29 -5.09 1.56 -4.81
N GLY A 30 -5.28 2.76 -5.37
CA GLY A 30 -5.12 2.99 -6.80
C GLY A 30 -3.70 2.70 -7.28
N TRP A 31 -2.69 3.13 -6.52
CA TRP A 31 -1.30 2.87 -6.84
C TRP A 31 -1.00 1.36 -6.83
N MET A 32 -1.49 0.65 -5.81
CA MET A 32 -1.28 -0.79 -5.70
C MET A 32 -1.99 -1.57 -6.80
N GLU A 33 -3.21 -1.14 -7.18
CA GLU A 33 -3.95 -1.77 -8.27
C GLU A 33 -3.22 -1.62 -9.60
N GLU A 34 -2.63 -0.46 -9.86
CA GLU A 34 -1.82 -0.24 -11.06
C GLU A 34 -0.62 -1.19 -11.09
N ARG A 35 0.07 -1.36 -9.96
CA ARG A 35 1.19 -2.30 -9.86
C ARG A 35 0.73 -3.74 -10.04
N TYR A 36 -0.39 -4.11 -9.45
CA TYR A 36 -0.96 -5.44 -9.62
C TYR A 36 -1.21 -5.74 -11.10
N THR A 37 -1.81 -4.80 -11.82
CA THR A 37 -2.08 -4.95 -13.26
C THR A 37 -0.77 -5.02 -14.07
N GLU A 38 0.21 -4.18 -13.77
CA GLU A 38 1.53 -4.19 -14.43
C GLU A 38 2.26 -5.52 -14.25
N LYS A 39 2.05 -6.18 -13.11
CA LYS A 39 2.67 -7.48 -12.83
C LYS A 39 1.90 -8.65 -13.43
N GLY A 40 0.87 -8.38 -14.21
CA GLY A 40 0.08 -9.39 -14.91
C GLY A 40 -1.15 -9.87 -14.16
N GLY A 41 -1.59 -9.17 -13.12
CA GLY A 41 -2.81 -9.49 -12.41
C GLY A 41 -4.03 -9.33 -13.31
N LYS A 42 -4.91 -10.32 -13.29
CA LYS A 42 -6.09 -10.37 -14.16
C LYS A 42 -7.40 -10.45 -13.38
N GLU A 43 -7.33 -10.80 -12.12
CA GLU A 43 -8.49 -10.91 -11.25
C GLU A 43 -8.82 -9.55 -10.65
N GLN A 44 -10.03 -9.40 -10.12
CA GLN A 44 -10.40 -8.21 -9.39
C GLN A 44 -9.47 -8.05 -8.19
N PHE A 45 -8.94 -6.85 -8.00
CA PHE A 45 -7.99 -6.57 -6.92
C PHE A 45 -8.73 -6.43 -5.58
N ASN A 46 -9.18 -7.57 -5.06
CA ASN A 46 -9.90 -7.66 -3.80
C ASN A 46 -9.55 -9.01 -3.16
N CYS A 47 -9.01 -9.00 -1.95
CA CYS A 47 -8.57 -10.19 -1.23
C CYS A 47 -7.45 -10.97 -1.93
N VAL A 48 -6.62 -10.29 -2.73
CA VAL A 48 -5.46 -10.88 -3.41
C VAL A 48 -4.20 -10.28 -2.83
N ASP A 49 -3.17 -11.11 -2.70
CA ASP A 49 -1.87 -10.67 -2.23
C ASP A 49 -1.06 -10.06 -3.38
N LEU A 50 -0.45 -8.91 -3.13
CA LEU A 50 0.45 -8.26 -4.06
C LEU A 50 1.84 -8.22 -3.43
N GLU A 51 2.80 -8.93 -4.00
CA GLU A 51 4.18 -8.87 -3.54
C GLU A 51 4.85 -7.59 -4.04
N LEU A 52 5.49 -6.86 -3.14
CA LEU A 52 6.20 -5.62 -3.45
C LEU A 52 7.71 -5.86 -3.35
N THR A 53 8.41 -5.56 -4.45
CA THR A 53 9.87 -5.67 -4.50
C THR A 53 10.51 -4.40 -3.94
N GLU A 54 11.85 -4.41 -3.81
CA GLU A 54 12.60 -3.22 -3.42
C GLU A 54 12.32 -2.06 -4.37
N ASP A 55 12.31 -2.31 -5.69
CA ASP A 55 12.01 -1.29 -6.68
C ASP A 55 10.59 -0.72 -6.50
N ASP A 56 9.61 -1.58 -6.18
CA ASP A 56 8.25 -1.13 -5.91
C ASP A 56 8.20 -0.19 -4.70
N ILE A 57 8.93 -0.53 -3.65
CA ILE A 57 8.97 0.30 -2.43
C ILE A 57 9.64 1.64 -2.71
N LEU A 58 10.72 1.66 -3.48
CA LEU A 58 11.39 2.91 -3.86
C LEU A 58 10.48 3.79 -4.73
N ASP A 59 9.77 3.20 -5.67
CA ASP A 59 8.81 3.92 -6.51
C ASP A 59 7.65 4.48 -5.69
N LEU A 60 7.16 3.71 -4.72
CA LEU A 60 6.10 4.17 -3.83
C LEU A 60 6.57 5.34 -2.96
N GLU A 61 7.80 5.27 -2.46
CA GLU A 61 8.38 6.36 -1.69
C GLU A 61 8.40 7.67 -2.47
N VAL A 62 8.83 7.62 -3.73
CA VAL A 62 8.84 8.79 -4.62
C VAL A 62 7.41 9.31 -4.83
N ALA A 63 6.47 8.41 -5.08
CA ALA A 63 5.07 8.81 -5.29
C ALA A 63 4.46 9.48 -4.05
N ILE A 64 4.82 9.02 -2.85
CA ILE A 64 4.36 9.62 -1.61
C ILE A 64 4.98 11.01 -1.42
N ASP A 65 6.31 11.12 -1.59
CA ASP A 65 7.04 12.36 -1.36
C ASP A 65 6.65 13.44 -2.37
N ASP A 66 6.45 13.07 -3.63
CA ASP A 66 6.12 13.99 -4.72
C ASP A 66 4.62 14.18 -4.93
N LYS A 67 3.79 13.57 -4.07
CA LYS A 67 2.32 13.63 -4.17
C LYS A 67 1.80 13.13 -5.53
N GLU A 68 2.39 12.06 -6.02
CA GLU A 68 2.05 11.45 -7.30
C GLU A 68 1.14 10.22 -7.19
N LEU A 69 0.63 9.92 -5.99
CA LEU A 69 -0.35 8.86 -5.83
C LEU A 69 -1.59 9.18 -6.66
N PRO A 70 -2.12 8.20 -7.42
CA PRO A 70 -3.22 8.49 -8.33
C PRO A 70 -4.50 8.86 -7.59
N GLU A 71 -5.29 9.75 -8.19
CA GLU A 71 -6.61 10.04 -7.71
C GLU A 71 -7.50 8.83 -8.00
N THR A 72 -8.03 8.23 -6.94
CA THR A 72 -8.82 7.01 -7.03
C THR A 72 -10.21 7.27 -6.48
N GLY A 73 -11.16 7.48 -7.37
CA GLY A 73 -12.54 7.74 -7.01
C GLY A 73 -13.27 6.47 -6.61
N GLY A 74 -14.41 6.66 -5.96
CA GLY A 74 -15.27 5.55 -5.58
C GLY A 74 -15.99 5.88 -4.28
N PHE A 75 -17.31 5.85 -4.30
CA PHE A 75 -18.07 6.24 -3.12
C PHE A 75 -17.90 5.28 -1.94
N PHE A 76 -17.37 4.10 -2.17
CA PHE A 76 -17.08 3.14 -1.11
C PHE A 76 -15.85 3.50 -0.29
N PHE A 77 -14.95 4.31 -0.85
CA PHE A 77 -13.61 4.48 -0.28
C PHE A 77 -13.47 5.75 0.56
N GLY A 78 -14.26 6.77 0.31
CA GLY A 78 -14.19 8.03 1.05
C GLY A 78 -13.35 9.09 0.35
N ASP A 79 -12.80 10.03 1.13
CA ASP A 79 -12.06 11.18 0.59
C ASP A 79 -10.63 10.81 0.26
N ASP A 80 -10.16 11.17 -0.94
CA ASP A 80 -8.78 10.94 -1.37
C ASP A 80 -8.00 12.24 -1.63
N SER A 81 -8.45 13.36 -1.12
CA SER A 81 -7.78 14.65 -1.33
C SER A 81 -6.42 14.68 -0.62
N TYR A 82 -5.45 15.41 -1.20
CA TYR A 82 -4.16 15.61 -0.55
C TYR A 82 -4.27 16.52 0.68
N GLU A 83 -5.25 17.40 0.72
CA GLU A 83 -5.52 18.20 1.90
C GLU A 83 -5.81 17.32 3.11
N TRP A 84 -6.66 16.32 2.94
CA TRP A 84 -6.94 15.33 3.99
C TRP A 84 -5.72 14.45 4.26
N TYR A 85 -5.04 14.00 3.21
CA TYR A 85 -3.85 13.13 3.30
C TYR A 85 -2.73 13.76 4.11
N ASP A 86 -2.44 15.05 3.88
CA ASP A 86 -1.39 15.77 4.59
C ASP A 86 -1.85 16.26 5.97
N GLY A 87 -3.14 16.17 6.28
CA GLY A 87 -3.70 16.65 7.52
C GLY A 87 -3.40 15.77 8.73
N GLU A 88 -3.84 16.20 9.89
CA GLU A 88 -3.57 15.52 11.16
C GLU A 88 -4.07 14.08 11.18
N HIS A 89 -5.18 13.80 10.49
CA HIS A 89 -5.80 12.47 10.43
C HIS A 89 -5.54 11.74 9.11
N GLY A 90 -4.64 12.29 8.28
CA GLY A 90 -4.30 11.66 7.01
C GLY A 90 -3.35 10.49 7.16
N ASP A 91 -3.12 9.77 6.07
CA ASP A 91 -2.34 8.53 6.06
C ASP A 91 -0.85 8.75 5.76
N LYS A 92 -0.40 9.99 5.60
CA LYS A 92 0.97 10.29 5.20
C LYS A 92 2.01 9.71 6.16
N GLU A 93 1.81 9.88 7.46
CA GLU A 93 2.72 9.35 8.47
C GLU A 93 2.75 7.83 8.44
N THR A 94 1.60 7.20 8.28
CA THR A 94 1.50 5.75 8.18
C THR A 94 2.24 5.26 6.94
N ASP A 95 2.09 5.94 5.81
CA ASP A 95 2.78 5.60 4.57
C ASP A 95 4.30 5.72 4.73
N GLN A 96 4.77 6.79 5.33
CA GLN A 96 6.20 7.00 5.56
C GLN A 96 6.79 5.95 6.50
N LYS A 97 6.07 5.61 7.55
CA LYS A 97 6.48 4.55 8.47
C LYS A 97 6.51 3.20 7.76
N PHE A 98 5.50 2.90 6.94
CA PHE A 98 5.47 1.68 6.15
C PHE A 98 6.70 1.56 5.26
N ILE A 99 7.05 2.63 4.54
CA ILE A 99 8.24 2.63 3.66
C ILE A 99 9.50 2.32 4.45
N LYS A 100 9.68 2.97 5.60
CA LYS A 100 10.85 2.73 6.46
C LYS A 100 10.91 1.27 6.92
N ASP A 101 9.81 0.76 7.44
CA ASP A 101 9.74 -0.61 7.95
C ASP A 101 9.92 -1.63 6.83
N ALA A 102 9.36 -1.35 5.64
CA ALA A 102 9.52 -2.22 4.48
C ALA A 102 10.97 -2.30 4.01
N LYS A 103 11.67 -1.18 3.97
CA LYS A 103 13.10 -1.16 3.62
C LYS A 103 13.94 -2.00 4.59
N GLU A 104 13.68 -1.84 5.88
CA GLU A 104 14.38 -2.63 6.91
C GLU A 104 14.10 -4.12 6.75
N ALA A 105 12.85 -4.49 6.50
CA ALA A 105 12.47 -5.89 6.31
C ALA A 105 13.12 -6.48 5.07
N LEU A 106 13.15 -5.75 3.96
CA LEU A 106 13.79 -6.21 2.73
C LEU A 106 15.29 -6.43 2.92
N ASP A 107 15.96 -5.53 3.66
CA ASP A 107 17.38 -5.68 4.00
C ASP A 107 17.63 -6.95 4.85
N ASP A 108 16.67 -7.33 5.66
CA ASP A 108 16.74 -8.53 6.50
C ASP A 108 16.33 -9.81 5.76
N GLY A 109 16.00 -9.71 4.47
CA GLY A 109 15.64 -10.85 3.64
C GLY A 109 14.17 -11.24 3.67
N TRP A 110 13.31 -10.40 4.24
CA TRP A 110 11.86 -10.61 4.24
C TRP A 110 11.25 -10.19 2.90
N LYS A 111 10.08 -10.72 2.60
CA LYS A 111 9.25 -10.25 1.48
C LYS A 111 8.22 -9.27 2.00
N ILE A 112 7.76 -8.38 1.14
CA ILE A 112 6.70 -7.42 1.48
C ILE A 112 5.47 -7.77 0.65
N VAL A 113 4.32 -7.85 1.31
CA VAL A 113 3.05 -8.18 0.67
C VAL A 113 2.00 -7.16 1.08
N TYR A 114 1.24 -6.68 0.10
CA TYR A 114 0.08 -5.81 0.33
C TYR A 114 -1.19 -6.58 0.01
N SER A 115 -2.21 -6.42 0.82
CA SER A 115 -3.53 -6.97 0.54
C SER A 115 -4.61 -5.96 0.90
N CYS A 116 -5.76 -6.10 0.26
CA CYS A 116 -6.89 -5.22 0.51
C CYS A 116 -8.18 -6.04 0.52
N TRP A 117 -9.18 -5.49 1.18
CA TRP A 117 -10.53 -6.08 1.23
C TRP A 117 -11.55 -4.96 1.20
N TRP A 118 -12.46 -5.04 0.24
CA TRP A 118 -13.48 -4.01 0.08
C TRP A 118 -14.78 -4.59 -0.49
#